data_dd6f7cba1b8b523113384e9fe6dd14cf
#
_entry.id   dd6f7cba1b8b523113384e9fe6dd14cf
#
_cell.length_a   1.000
_cell.length_b   1.000
_cell.length_c   1.000
_cell.angle_alpha   90.00
_cell.angle_beta   90.00
_cell.angle_gamma   90.00
#
_symmetry.space_group_name_H-M   'P 1'
#
loop_
_entity.id
_entity.type
_entity.pdbx_description
1 polymer ?
#
loop_
_entity_poly.entity_id
_entity_poly.type
_entity_poly.pdbx_seq_one_letter_code
_entity_poly.pdbx_strand_id
1 'polypeptide(L)'
;KNRKIEKCNPKRSYVSAKWFKIRSKVNEEIGFTKIEKINYVGIKPTYDIEVENYHNFIANGLVVHNSCVTMLYPMSVLVGEGSSSESVGIAFAGPGQNQDTGGKVLHLAPNTTSMIDSKSISKGGGIATYRGSIEIRPEATNSRAFMKCNGLILDAISKSDAIPILKIENSEVEAAHEATVGKIGDEEIFYLMSRGLNHNEAVNMIVSGFIEPITKALPLEYAIELNKLIEIEIEGH
;
A
#
# COMPACT_ATOMS: atom_id res chain seq x y z
N LYS A 1 17.12 -28.76 4.63
CA LYS A 1 17.54 -28.53 3.22
C LYS A 1 17.39 -27.03 2.98
N ASN A 2 18.52 -26.31 2.94
CA ASN A 2 18.61 -24.88 2.70
C ASN A 2 18.01 -24.54 1.33
N ARG A 3 16.89 -23.84 1.28
CA ARG A 3 16.44 -23.16 0.06
C ARG A 3 17.07 -21.77 0.04
N LYS A 4 17.95 -21.54 -0.94
CA LYS A 4 18.48 -20.22 -1.26
C LYS A 4 17.32 -19.28 -1.58
N ILE A 5 17.31 -18.14 -0.92
CA ILE A 5 16.49 -16.98 -1.33
C ILE A 5 17.05 -16.56 -2.70
N GLU A 6 16.30 -16.78 -3.76
CA GLU A 6 16.63 -16.23 -5.07
C GLU A 6 16.38 -14.72 -5.03
N LYS A 7 17.47 -13.97 -5.16
CA LYS A 7 17.38 -12.51 -5.30
C LYS A 7 16.48 -12.16 -6.49
N CYS A 8 15.49 -11.33 -6.25
CA CYS A 8 14.65 -10.76 -7.30
C CYS A 8 15.55 -10.12 -8.38
N ASN A 9 15.45 -10.58 -9.62
CA ASN A 9 16.21 -10.01 -10.72
C ASN A 9 15.40 -8.87 -11.35
N PRO A 10 15.79 -7.58 -11.16
CA PRO A 10 15.01 -6.44 -11.65
C PRO A 10 14.91 -6.33 -13.17
N LYS A 11 15.58 -7.20 -13.93
CA LYS A 11 15.54 -7.20 -15.40
C LYS A 11 14.39 -8.02 -16.01
N ARG A 12 13.49 -8.62 -15.22
CA ARG A 12 12.31 -9.35 -15.72
C ARG A 12 11.00 -8.70 -15.34
N SER A 13 10.88 -7.41 -15.55
CA SER A 13 9.63 -6.67 -15.42
C SER A 13 8.96 -6.50 -16.78
N TYR A 14 8.29 -7.52 -17.28
CA TYR A 14 7.14 -7.42 -18.18
C TYR A 14 6.39 -8.74 -18.11
N VAL A 15 5.41 -8.81 -17.23
CA VAL A 15 4.41 -9.86 -17.32
C VAL A 15 3.46 -9.45 -18.44
N SER A 16 3.74 -9.91 -19.64
CA SER A 16 2.72 -9.98 -20.67
C SER A 16 1.58 -10.84 -20.12
N ALA A 17 0.38 -10.30 -20.09
CA ALA A 17 -0.83 -10.88 -19.49
C ALA A 17 -1.30 -12.21 -20.15
N LYS A 18 -0.42 -13.03 -20.62
CA LYS A 18 -0.76 -14.28 -21.32
C LYS A 18 -0.69 -15.56 -20.48
N TRP A 19 -0.02 -15.56 -19.32
CA TRP A 19 0.14 -16.81 -18.55
C TRP A 19 0.24 -16.54 -17.05
N PHE A 20 -0.87 -16.53 -16.34
CA PHE A 20 -0.86 -16.73 -14.89
C PHE A 20 -0.87 -18.23 -14.61
N LYS A 21 0.16 -18.75 -13.95
CA LYS A 21 0.11 -20.09 -13.37
C LYS A 21 -0.68 -20.00 -12.07
N ILE A 22 -1.94 -20.34 -12.13
CA ILE A 22 -2.81 -20.42 -10.97
C ILE A 22 -2.72 -21.85 -10.43
N ARG A 23 -2.42 -21.98 -9.14
CA ARG A 23 -2.52 -23.27 -8.42
C ARG A 23 -3.85 -23.32 -7.70
N SER A 24 -4.66 -24.30 -7.99
CA SER A 24 -5.89 -24.59 -7.26
C SER A 24 -5.74 -25.85 -6.40
N LYS A 25 -6.41 -25.87 -5.25
CA LYS A 25 -6.50 -27.08 -4.43
C LYS A 25 -7.66 -27.91 -4.94
N VAL A 26 -7.35 -29.08 -5.49
CA VAL A 26 -8.34 -30.07 -5.90
C VAL A 26 -7.99 -31.38 -5.16
N ASN A 27 -8.91 -31.88 -4.34
CA ASN A 27 -8.76 -33.16 -3.59
C ASN A 27 -7.45 -33.25 -2.79
N GLU A 28 -7.14 -32.20 -1.98
CA GLU A 28 -5.94 -32.09 -1.15
C GLU A 28 -4.60 -31.93 -1.89
N GLU A 29 -4.57 -31.96 -3.20
CA GLU A 29 -3.40 -31.71 -4.02
C GLU A 29 -3.47 -30.32 -4.67
N ILE A 30 -2.31 -29.66 -4.81
CA ILE A 30 -2.20 -28.40 -5.53
C ILE A 30 -2.02 -28.70 -7.01
N GLY A 31 -3.03 -28.37 -7.82
CA GLY A 31 -3.00 -28.53 -9.27
C GLY A 31 -2.78 -27.20 -10.02
N PHE A 32 -2.52 -27.32 -11.33
CA PHE A 32 -2.48 -26.15 -12.23
C PHE A 32 -3.78 -26.13 -13.05
N THR A 33 -4.36 -24.93 -13.19
CA THR A 33 -5.51 -24.72 -14.06
C THR A 33 -5.24 -23.63 -15.10
N LYS A 34 -5.87 -23.75 -16.26
CA LYS A 34 -5.77 -22.77 -17.33
C LYS A 34 -6.90 -21.75 -17.20
N ILE A 35 -6.57 -20.47 -17.38
CA ILE A 35 -7.60 -19.44 -17.52
C ILE A 35 -8.24 -19.58 -18.89
N GLU A 36 -9.52 -19.94 -18.94
CA GLU A 36 -10.28 -20.09 -20.19
C GLU A 36 -10.86 -18.75 -20.66
N LYS A 37 -11.29 -17.91 -19.74
CA LYS A 37 -11.93 -16.63 -20.05
C LYS A 37 -11.74 -15.61 -18.93
N ILE A 38 -11.49 -14.36 -19.30
CA ILE A 38 -11.49 -13.21 -18.42
C ILE A 38 -12.66 -12.31 -18.83
N ASN A 39 -13.61 -12.09 -17.90
CA ASN A 39 -14.73 -11.19 -18.11
C ASN A 39 -14.53 -9.94 -17.27
N TYR A 40 -14.81 -8.78 -17.83
CA TYR A 40 -14.89 -7.55 -17.07
C TYR A 40 -16.21 -7.55 -16.26
N VAL A 41 -16.10 -7.45 -14.94
CA VAL A 41 -17.26 -7.50 -14.02
C VAL A 41 -17.57 -6.14 -13.38
N GLY A 42 -17.01 -5.05 -13.91
CA GLY A 42 -17.14 -3.71 -13.35
C GLY A 42 -16.11 -3.43 -12.23
N ILE A 43 -16.22 -2.27 -11.63
CA ILE A 43 -15.38 -1.85 -10.50
C ILE A 43 -15.96 -2.48 -9.23
N LYS A 44 -15.15 -3.25 -8.52
CA LYS A 44 -15.49 -3.86 -7.23
C LYS A 44 -14.38 -3.57 -6.22
N PRO A 45 -14.69 -3.53 -4.92
CA PRO A 45 -13.64 -3.49 -3.91
C PRO A 45 -12.70 -4.68 -4.08
N THR A 46 -11.40 -4.41 -4.03
CA THR A 46 -10.37 -5.44 -4.02
C THR A 46 -9.60 -5.34 -2.70
N TYR A 47 -9.26 -6.51 -2.15
CA TYR A 47 -8.48 -6.65 -0.94
C TYR A 47 -7.21 -7.40 -1.28
N ASP A 48 -6.08 -6.94 -0.79
CA ASP A 48 -4.81 -7.66 -0.86
C ASP A 48 -4.48 -8.22 0.52
N ILE A 49 -4.04 -9.47 0.56
CA ILE A 49 -3.70 -10.19 1.80
C ILE A 49 -2.30 -10.77 1.62
N GLU A 50 -1.40 -10.40 2.50
CA GLU A 50 -0.08 -11.00 2.57
C GLU A 50 -0.06 -12.11 3.63
N VAL A 51 0.64 -13.21 3.34
CA VAL A 51 0.80 -14.34 4.26
C VAL A 51 2.28 -14.59 4.51
N GLU A 52 2.62 -14.60 5.79
CA GLU A 52 3.96 -14.81 6.32
C GLU A 52 4.61 -16.12 5.83
N ASN A 53 5.92 -16.13 5.64
CA ASN A 53 6.79 -17.26 5.28
C ASN A 53 6.53 -17.95 3.94
N TYR A 54 5.34 -17.84 3.38
CA TYR A 54 5.00 -18.50 2.12
C TYR A 54 4.76 -17.52 0.98
N HIS A 55 4.59 -16.22 1.29
CA HIS A 55 4.25 -15.17 0.32
C HIS A 55 3.12 -15.59 -0.63
N ASN A 56 2.23 -16.47 -0.14
CA ASN A 56 1.11 -17.04 -0.88
C ASN A 56 -0.12 -17.05 0.00
N PHE A 57 -1.27 -16.72 -0.58
CA PHE A 57 -2.56 -16.89 0.08
C PHE A 57 -3.58 -17.50 -0.87
N ILE A 58 -4.67 -18.01 -0.33
CA ILE A 58 -5.74 -18.59 -1.11
C ILE A 58 -6.90 -17.60 -1.18
N ALA A 59 -7.16 -17.09 -2.38
CA ALA A 59 -8.32 -16.26 -2.65
C ALA A 59 -9.27 -17.00 -3.61
N ASN A 60 -10.52 -17.23 -3.19
CA ASN A 60 -11.51 -17.95 -3.97
C ASN A 60 -11.02 -19.33 -4.49
N GLY A 61 -10.24 -20.05 -3.68
CA GLY A 61 -9.67 -21.35 -4.07
C GLY A 61 -8.41 -21.27 -4.94
N LEU A 62 -7.88 -20.08 -5.19
CA LEU A 62 -6.66 -19.86 -5.95
C LEU A 62 -5.51 -19.46 -5.04
N VAL A 63 -4.33 -20.04 -5.27
CA VAL A 63 -3.10 -19.63 -4.59
C VAL A 63 -2.50 -18.44 -5.34
N VAL A 64 -2.38 -17.31 -4.66
CA VAL A 64 -1.79 -16.06 -5.17
C VAL A 64 -0.44 -15.85 -4.49
N HIS A 65 0.55 -15.37 -5.20
CA HIS A 65 1.92 -15.19 -4.71
C HIS A 65 2.26 -13.71 -4.65
N ASN A 66 2.87 -13.28 -3.55
CA ASN A 66 3.43 -11.94 -3.42
C ASN A 66 4.66 -11.77 -4.32
N SER A 67 4.68 -10.67 -5.03
CA SER A 67 5.77 -10.31 -5.94
C SER A 67 6.81 -9.45 -5.22
N CYS A 68 8.08 -9.55 -5.63
CA CYS A 68 9.11 -8.56 -5.26
C CYS A 68 8.76 -7.14 -5.72
N VAL A 69 7.83 -7.02 -6.67
CA VAL A 69 7.29 -5.75 -7.16
C VAL A 69 5.77 -5.83 -7.06
N THR A 70 5.19 -4.96 -6.27
CA THR A 70 3.74 -4.76 -6.18
C THR A 70 3.38 -3.46 -6.89
N MET A 71 2.36 -3.50 -7.77
CA MET A 71 1.81 -2.32 -8.41
C MET A 71 0.29 -2.30 -8.17
N LEU A 72 -0.18 -1.35 -7.38
CA LEU A 72 -1.59 -1.25 -7.00
C LEU A 72 -2.08 0.19 -7.10
N TYR A 73 -3.01 0.45 -8.02
CA TYR A 73 -3.55 1.79 -8.27
C TYR A 73 -5.09 1.79 -8.32
N PRO A 74 -5.77 1.69 -7.16
CA PRO A 74 -7.23 1.80 -7.12
C PRO A 74 -7.69 3.18 -7.57
N MET A 75 -8.87 3.23 -8.20
CA MET A 75 -9.48 4.47 -8.66
C MET A 75 -10.92 4.58 -8.16
N SER A 76 -11.24 5.72 -7.58
CA SER A 76 -12.60 6.13 -7.23
C SER A 76 -13.10 7.16 -8.23
N VAL A 77 -14.36 7.01 -8.70
CA VAL A 77 -15.00 7.95 -9.61
C VAL A 77 -16.26 8.48 -8.96
N LEU A 78 -16.29 9.77 -8.66
CA LEU A 78 -17.38 10.46 -7.99
C LEU A 78 -18.34 11.02 -9.05
N VAL A 79 -19.37 10.24 -9.38
CA VAL A 79 -20.33 10.53 -10.47
C VAL A 79 -21.64 11.14 -9.98
N GLY A 80 -21.95 10.99 -8.69
CA GLY A 80 -23.16 11.53 -8.08
C GLY A 80 -22.89 12.83 -7.34
N GLU A 81 -23.80 13.78 -7.40
CA GLU A 81 -23.75 15.00 -6.58
C GLU A 81 -23.64 14.65 -5.09
N GLY A 82 -22.72 15.30 -4.37
CA GLY A 82 -22.46 15.08 -2.96
C GLY A 82 -21.79 13.75 -2.63
N SER A 83 -21.34 12.98 -3.63
CA SER A 83 -20.62 11.73 -3.37
C SER A 83 -19.27 11.96 -2.71
N SER A 84 -18.81 11.00 -1.90
CA SER A 84 -17.55 11.07 -1.19
C SER A 84 -16.72 9.80 -1.35
N SER A 85 -15.41 9.96 -1.27
CA SER A 85 -14.44 8.85 -1.26
C SER A 85 -13.37 9.09 -0.22
N GLU A 86 -13.11 8.08 0.58
CA GLU A 86 -11.95 8.03 1.45
C GLU A 86 -11.08 6.84 1.03
N SER A 87 -9.82 7.11 0.78
CA SER A 87 -8.83 6.10 0.40
C SER A 87 -7.70 6.11 1.40
N VAL A 88 -7.53 5.00 2.10
CA VAL A 88 -6.46 4.84 3.10
C VAL A 88 -5.55 3.71 2.65
N GLY A 89 -4.24 3.95 2.70
CA GLY A 89 -3.24 2.97 2.26
C GLY A 89 -2.02 2.92 3.16
N ILE A 90 -1.56 1.69 3.43
CA ILE A 90 -0.25 1.45 4.06
C ILE A 90 0.56 0.55 3.12
N ALA A 91 1.80 0.95 2.84
CA ALA A 91 2.75 0.15 2.11
C ALA A 91 4.00 -0.08 2.97
N PHE A 92 4.43 -1.31 3.11
CA PHE A 92 5.70 -1.68 3.73
C PHE A 92 6.60 -2.34 2.68
N ALA A 93 7.78 -1.78 2.45
CA ALA A 93 8.77 -2.32 1.53
C ALA A 93 9.99 -2.83 2.32
N GLY A 94 10.10 -4.14 2.46
CA GLY A 94 11.23 -4.84 3.08
C GLY A 94 12.39 -5.11 2.11
N PRO A 95 13.40 -5.88 2.54
CA PRO A 95 14.56 -6.21 1.72
C PRO A 95 14.19 -6.86 0.38
N GLY A 96 14.64 -6.25 -0.73
CA GLY A 96 14.40 -6.74 -2.08
C GLY A 96 12.98 -6.49 -2.62
N GLN A 97 12.15 -5.79 -1.87
CA GLN A 97 10.79 -5.41 -2.30
C GLN A 97 10.75 -4.02 -2.93
N ASN A 98 9.89 -3.87 -3.92
CA ASN A 98 9.54 -2.60 -4.51
C ASN A 98 8.00 -2.47 -4.53
N GLN A 99 7.48 -1.61 -3.67
CA GLN A 99 6.06 -1.33 -3.53
C GLN A 99 5.74 -0.04 -4.27
N ASP A 100 5.20 -0.13 -5.47
CA ASP A 100 4.72 1.03 -6.24
C ASP A 100 3.19 1.08 -6.15
N THR A 101 2.70 1.84 -5.21
CA THR A 101 1.28 1.93 -4.88
C THR A 101 0.76 3.33 -5.17
N GLY A 102 -0.56 3.48 -5.21
CA GLY A 102 -1.16 4.77 -5.43
C GLY A 102 -2.66 4.75 -5.27
N GLY A 103 -3.27 5.91 -5.46
CA GLY A 103 -4.72 6.06 -5.46
C GLY A 103 -5.11 7.19 -6.39
N LYS A 104 -6.17 6.98 -7.16
CA LYS A 104 -6.72 8.01 -8.03
C LYS A 104 -8.16 8.31 -7.65
N VAL A 105 -8.49 9.61 -7.55
CA VAL A 105 -9.87 10.06 -7.41
C VAL A 105 -10.21 11.00 -8.57
N LEU A 106 -11.34 10.73 -9.20
CA LEU A 106 -11.89 11.54 -10.29
C LEU A 106 -13.24 12.13 -9.86
N HIS A 107 -13.30 13.45 -9.75
CA HIS A 107 -14.53 14.20 -9.44
C HIS A 107 -15.22 14.61 -10.74
N LEU A 108 -16.44 14.10 -10.97
CA LEU A 108 -17.25 14.39 -12.15
C LEU A 108 -18.54 15.17 -11.83
N ALA A 109 -18.97 15.21 -10.55
CA ALA A 109 -20.20 15.84 -10.13
C ALA A 109 -19.91 16.93 -9.08
N PRO A 110 -20.82 17.91 -8.91
CA PRO A 110 -20.67 18.98 -7.94
C PRO A 110 -20.80 18.48 -6.49
N ASN A 111 -20.30 19.30 -5.55
CA ASN A 111 -20.35 19.06 -4.10
C ASN A 111 -19.70 17.75 -3.65
N THR A 112 -18.72 17.23 -4.42
CA THR A 112 -18.06 15.96 -4.10
C THR A 112 -16.86 16.17 -3.18
N THR A 113 -16.55 15.14 -2.36
CA THR A 113 -15.46 15.23 -1.39
C THR A 113 -14.54 14.00 -1.50
N SER A 114 -13.24 14.22 -1.47
CA SER A 114 -12.27 13.11 -1.40
C SER A 114 -11.17 13.33 -0.39
N MET A 115 -10.74 12.23 0.23
CA MET A 115 -9.59 12.15 1.12
C MET A 115 -8.73 10.97 0.70
N ILE A 116 -7.45 11.22 0.51
CA ILE A 116 -6.42 10.19 0.35
C ILE A 116 -5.45 10.32 1.53
N ASP A 117 -5.30 9.27 2.34
CA ASP A 117 -4.26 9.18 3.38
C ASP A 117 -3.39 7.96 3.11
N SER A 118 -2.13 8.20 2.82
CA SER A 118 -1.17 7.15 2.49
C SER A 118 0.04 7.21 3.41
N LYS A 119 0.42 6.05 3.93
CA LYS A 119 1.63 5.86 4.71
C LYS A 119 2.51 4.79 4.07
N SER A 120 3.77 5.11 3.88
CA SER A 120 4.76 4.15 3.36
C SER A 120 5.90 3.98 4.35
N ILE A 121 6.39 2.76 4.47
CA ILE A 121 7.52 2.40 5.32
C ILE A 121 8.51 1.60 4.47
N SER A 122 9.79 1.93 4.59
CA SER A 122 10.84 1.21 3.85
C SER A 122 11.99 0.80 4.76
N LYS A 123 12.47 -0.45 4.61
CA LYS A 123 13.53 -1.07 5.42
C LYS A 123 14.40 -2.00 4.57
N GLY A 124 15.67 -2.13 4.95
CA GLY A 124 16.58 -3.13 4.39
C GLY A 124 16.89 -2.98 2.89
N GLY A 125 16.85 -1.75 2.37
CA GLY A 125 16.99 -1.45 0.94
C GLY A 125 15.69 -1.58 0.15
N GLY A 126 14.54 -1.74 0.80
CA GLY A 126 13.22 -1.70 0.18
C GLY A 126 12.91 -0.33 -0.43
N ILE A 127 12.10 -0.32 -1.47
CA ILE A 127 11.67 0.88 -2.18
C ILE A 127 10.16 0.99 -2.09
N ALA A 128 9.65 2.07 -1.50
CA ALA A 128 8.23 2.37 -1.45
C ALA A 128 7.95 3.63 -2.26
N THR A 129 7.15 3.52 -3.31
CA THR A 129 6.71 4.65 -4.13
C THR A 129 5.21 4.81 -4.02
N TYR A 130 4.73 6.00 -3.71
CA TYR A 130 3.31 6.31 -3.72
C TYR A 130 2.97 7.32 -4.82
N ARG A 131 1.99 6.98 -5.68
CA ARG A 131 1.48 7.83 -6.77
C ARG A 131 0.03 8.20 -6.49
N GLY A 132 -0.17 9.37 -5.89
CA GLY A 132 -1.50 9.90 -5.65
C GLY A 132 -1.98 10.77 -6.81
N SER A 133 -3.24 10.63 -7.25
CA SER A 133 -3.80 11.47 -8.30
C SER A 133 -5.22 11.91 -7.95
N ILE A 134 -5.46 13.22 -7.99
CA ILE A 134 -6.78 13.81 -7.89
C ILE A 134 -7.04 14.59 -9.17
N GLU A 135 -8.14 14.27 -9.84
CA GLU A 135 -8.63 15.02 -11.00
C GLU A 135 -10.00 15.61 -10.68
N ILE A 136 -10.16 16.92 -10.84
CA ILE A 136 -11.44 17.63 -10.65
C ILE A 136 -11.83 18.23 -11.99
N ARG A 137 -12.96 17.76 -12.55
CA ARG A 137 -13.45 18.19 -13.84
C ARG A 137 -14.21 19.54 -13.74
N PRO A 138 -14.42 20.24 -14.86
CA PRO A 138 -15.10 21.54 -14.86
C PRO A 138 -16.49 21.52 -14.20
N GLU A 139 -17.21 20.41 -14.32
CA GLU A 139 -18.56 20.24 -13.81
C GLU A 139 -18.61 20.01 -12.29
N ALA A 140 -17.50 19.64 -11.68
CA ALA A 140 -17.40 19.31 -10.26
C ALA A 140 -17.22 20.55 -9.37
N THR A 141 -18.15 21.50 -9.47
CA THR A 141 -18.15 22.75 -8.68
C THR A 141 -18.30 22.47 -7.18
N ASN A 142 -17.80 23.36 -6.33
CA ASN A 142 -17.89 23.28 -4.86
C ASN A 142 -17.38 21.94 -4.28
N SER A 143 -16.41 21.32 -4.97
CA SER A 143 -15.83 20.06 -4.53
C SER A 143 -14.58 20.27 -3.67
N ARG A 144 -14.30 19.32 -2.79
CA ARG A 144 -13.17 19.34 -1.87
C ARG A 144 -12.33 18.10 -2.03
N ALA A 145 -11.02 18.29 -2.09
CA ALA A 145 -10.09 17.17 -2.23
C ALA A 145 -8.84 17.39 -1.37
N PHE A 146 -8.48 16.39 -0.60
CA PHE A 146 -7.28 16.43 0.21
C PHE A 146 -6.48 15.14 0.02
N MET A 147 -5.16 15.29 -0.11
CA MET A 147 -4.24 14.15 -0.22
C MET A 147 -3.11 14.32 0.79
N LYS A 148 -2.87 13.27 1.58
CA LYS A 148 -1.77 13.20 2.54
C LYS A 148 -0.92 11.97 2.26
N CYS A 149 0.39 12.19 2.05
CA CYS A 149 1.34 11.13 1.73
C CYS A 149 2.52 11.21 2.69
N ASN A 150 2.64 10.27 3.60
CA ASN A 150 3.71 10.23 4.58
C ASN A 150 4.58 9.00 4.37
N GLY A 151 5.89 9.20 4.27
CA GLY A 151 6.90 8.14 4.15
C GLY A 151 7.84 8.11 5.34
N LEU A 152 8.08 6.92 5.89
CA LEU A 152 9.05 6.66 6.95
C LEU A 152 10.13 5.70 6.45
N ILE A 153 11.39 6.15 6.49
CA ILE A 153 12.55 5.37 6.08
C ILE A 153 13.28 4.89 7.34
N LEU A 154 13.46 3.59 7.48
CA LEU A 154 14.02 2.99 8.71
C LEU A 154 15.55 2.83 8.68
N ASP A 155 16.20 3.03 7.53
CA ASP A 155 17.65 2.90 7.38
C ASP A 155 18.22 3.81 6.29
N ALA A 156 19.53 3.72 6.05
CA ALA A 156 20.21 4.60 5.10
C ALA A 156 20.18 4.14 3.63
N ILE A 157 19.76 2.89 3.38
CA ILE A 157 19.78 2.29 2.03
C ILE A 157 18.40 2.13 1.40
N SER A 158 17.36 2.26 2.20
CA SER A 158 15.96 2.22 1.76
C SER A 158 15.52 3.53 1.13
N LYS A 159 14.44 3.48 0.35
CA LYS A 159 13.90 4.66 -0.36
C LYS A 159 12.39 4.75 -0.19
N SER A 160 11.90 5.97 -0.08
CA SER A 160 10.49 6.27 -0.11
C SER A 160 10.26 7.51 -0.97
N ASP A 161 9.37 7.39 -1.97
CA ASP A 161 9.02 8.47 -2.89
C ASP A 161 7.52 8.73 -2.86
N ALA A 162 7.12 10.00 -2.83
CA ALA A 162 5.73 10.42 -2.99
C ALA A 162 5.60 11.28 -4.24
N ILE A 163 4.70 10.89 -5.15
CA ILE A 163 4.47 11.54 -6.44
C ILE A 163 3.00 11.97 -6.51
N PRO A 164 2.64 13.13 -5.94
CA PRO A 164 1.29 13.65 -6.01
C PRO A 164 1.02 14.33 -7.35
N ILE A 165 -0.18 14.09 -7.89
CA ILE A 165 -0.68 14.73 -9.11
C ILE A 165 -2.02 15.37 -8.80
N LEU A 166 -2.12 16.70 -8.97
CA LEU A 166 -3.36 17.45 -8.87
C LEU A 166 -3.70 18.03 -10.23
N LYS A 167 -4.82 17.60 -10.81
CA LYS A 167 -5.35 18.17 -12.04
C LYS A 167 -6.70 18.81 -11.75
N ILE A 168 -6.72 20.13 -11.67
CA ILE A 168 -7.88 20.92 -11.27
C ILE A 168 -8.32 21.75 -12.47
N GLU A 169 -9.52 21.47 -12.98
CA GLU A 169 -10.09 22.15 -14.15
C GLU A 169 -11.27 23.09 -13.76
N ASN A 170 -11.43 23.37 -12.45
CA ASN A 170 -12.48 24.24 -11.91
C ASN A 170 -11.91 25.15 -10.84
N SER A 171 -12.25 26.45 -10.86
CA SER A 171 -11.79 27.44 -9.89
C SER A 171 -12.62 27.51 -8.60
N GLU A 172 -13.81 26.89 -8.57
CA GLU A 172 -14.72 26.89 -7.43
C GLU A 172 -14.57 25.61 -6.60
N VAL A 173 -13.32 25.25 -6.27
CA VAL A 173 -13.00 24.02 -5.53
C VAL A 173 -11.90 24.27 -4.51
N GLU A 174 -11.87 23.44 -3.47
CA GLU A 174 -10.78 23.39 -2.49
C GLU A 174 -9.98 22.10 -2.72
N ALA A 175 -8.71 22.26 -3.08
CA ALA A 175 -7.83 21.11 -3.21
C ALA A 175 -6.47 21.39 -2.56
N ALA A 176 -5.99 20.45 -1.76
CA ALA A 176 -4.71 20.55 -1.11
C ALA A 176 -4.00 19.20 -1.07
N HIS A 177 -2.67 19.24 -1.02
CA HIS A 177 -1.89 18.06 -0.77
C HIS A 177 -0.77 18.37 0.23
N GLU A 178 -0.44 17.37 1.05
CA GLU A 178 0.66 17.36 1.98
C GLU A 178 1.50 16.10 1.73
N ALA A 179 2.80 16.23 1.57
CA ALA A 179 3.72 15.11 1.46
C ALA A 179 4.90 15.30 2.40
N THR A 180 5.18 14.29 3.20
CA THR A 180 6.32 14.27 4.12
C THR A 180 7.03 12.93 4.00
N VAL A 181 8.33 12.95 3.74
CA VAL A 181 9.18 11.77 3.79
C VAL A 181 10.34 12.05 4.72
N GLY A 182 10.50 11.20 5.72
CA GLY A 182 11.54 11.36 6.73
C GLY A 182 12.23 10.03 7.04
N LYS A 183 13.51 10.11 7.43
CA LYS A 183 14.20 8.98 8.05
C LYS A 183 13.91 8.99 9.54
N ILE A 184 13.79 7.79 10.13
CA ILE A 184 13.69 7.61 11.58
C ILE A 184 14.87 8.29 12.29
N GLY A 185 14.60 9.07 13.34
CA GLY A 185 15.61 9.83 14.06
C GLY A 185 16.45 8.94 14.98
N ASP A 186 17.78 9.02 14.85
CA ASP A 186 18.69 8.29 15.74
C ASP A 186 18.54 8.75 17.20
N GLU A 187 18.18 10.03 17.42
CA GLU A 187 17.90 10.59 18.76
C GLU A 187 16.62 10.03 19.39
N GLU A 188 15.59 9.82 18.58
CA GLU A 188 14.33 9.22 19.04
C GLU A 188 14.54 7.76 19.46
N ILE A 189 15.28 7.00 18.64
CA ILE A 189 15.67 5.61 18.98
C ILE A 189 16.49 5.60 20.27
N PHE A 190 17.52 6.46 20.37
CA PHE A 190 18.37 6.54 21.55
C PHE A 190 17.57 6.89 22.81
N TYR A 191 16.62 7.83 22.73
CA TYR A 191 15.75 8.19 23.83
C TYR A 191 14.93 6.99 24.32
N LEU A 192 14.30 6.24 23.42
CA LEU A 192 13.53 5.05 23.77
C LEU A 192 14.40 3.95 24.37
N MET A 193 15.59 3.72 23.82
CA MET A 193 16.57 2.77 24.36
C MET A 193 17.03 3.18 25.77
N SER A 194 17.19 4.46 26.06
CA SER A 194 17.55 4.96 27.40
C SER A 194 16.42 4.73 28.42
N ARG A 195 15.20 4.45 27.95
CA ARG A 195 14.04 4.07 28.77
C ARG A 195 13.88 2.57 28.95
N GLY A 196 14.84 1.78 28.45
CA GLY A 196 14.92 0.33 28.67
C GLY A 196 14.42 -0.52 27.51
N LEU A 197 14.02 0.07 26.39
CA LEU A 197 13.68 -0.68 25.19
C LEU A 197 14.95 -1.13 24.46
N ASN A 198 14.91 -2.31 23.84
CA ASN A 198 15.93 -2.67 22.87
C ASN A 198 15.71 -1.92 21.54
N HIS A 199 16.67 -2.00 20.63
CA HIS A 199 16.62 -1.27 19.37
C HIS A 199 15.36 -1.61 18.54
N ASN A 200 15.02 -2.89 18.41
CA ASN A 200 13.85 -3.32 17.62
C ASN A 200 12.54 -2.87 18.27
N GLU A 201 12.43 -2.96 19.59
CA GLU A 201 11.27 -2.45 20.32
C GLU A 201 11.09 -0.93 20.15
N ALA A 202 12.21 -0.18 20.16
CA ALA A 202 12.18 1.26 19.91
C ALA A 202 11.68 1.60 18.50
N VAL A 203 12.21 0.91 17.48
CA VAL A 203 11.76 1.06 16.09
C VAL A 203 10.29 0.68 15.95
N ASN A 204 9.87 -0.46 16.51
CA ASN A 204 8.47 -0.91 16.50
C ASN A 204 7.54 0.14 17.13
N MET A 205 7.93 0.75 18.24
CA MET A 205 7.13 1.78 18.90
C MET A 205 6.95 3.02 18.01
N ILE A 206 8.00 3.49 17.36
CA ILE A 206 7.94 4.64 16.44
C ILE A 206 7.05 4.32 15.23
N VAL A 207 7.23 3.14 14.61
CA VAL A 207 6.43 2.71 13.47
C VAL A 207 4.97 2.54 13.85
N SER A 208 4.69 1.93 15.00
CA SER A 208 3.31 1.79 15.52
C SER A 208 2.65 3.15 15.71
N GLY A 209 3.36 4.13 16.28
CA GLY A 209 2.88 5.51 16.39
C GLY A 209 2.64 6.17 15.02
N PHE A 210 3.51 5.90 14.05
CA PHE A 210 3.37 6.42 12.69
C PHE A 210 2.11 5.92 11.99
N ILE A 211 1.75 4.64 12.15
CA ILE A 211 0.56 4.03 11.52
C ILE A 211 -0.71 4.16 12.38
N GLU A 212 -0.60 4.54 13.65
CA GLU A 212 -1.71 4.57 14.61
C GLU A 212 -2.99 5.25 14.09
N PRO A 213 -2.93 6.41 13.41
CA PRO A 213 -4.14 7.04 12.88
C PRO A 213 -4.95 6.14 11.94
N ILE A 214 -4.26 5.31 11.16
CA ILE A 214 -4.92 4.36 10.24
C ILE A 214 -5.43 3.15 11.02
N THR A 215 -4.61 2.57 11.90
CA THR A 215 -5.01 1.38 12.66
C THR A 215 -6.21 1.64 13.57
N LYS A 216 -6.36 2.85 14.10
CA LYS A 216 -7.53 3.26 14.89
C LYS A 216 -8.83 3.33 14.08
N ALA A 217 -8.74 3.53 12.76
CA ALA A 217 -9.92 3.56 11.89
C ALA A 217 -10.35 2.16 11.42
N LEU A 218 -9.52 1.13 11.62
CA LEU A 218 -9.83 -0.25 11.24
C LEU A 218 -10.66 -0.97 12.31
N PRO A 219 -11.49 -1.96 11.93
CA PRO A 219 -12.02 -2.92 12.87
C PRO A 219 -10.90 -3.59 13.69
N LEU A 220 -11.18 -3.93 14.95
CA LEU A 220 -10.18 -4.39 15.90
C LEU A 220 -9.35 -5.59 15.39
N GLU A 221 -10.01 -6.54 14.74
CA GLU A 221 -9.38 -7.75 14.22
C GLU A 221 -8.29 -7.42 13.18
N TYR A 222 -8.62 -6.52 12.25
CA TYR A 222 -7.67 -6.07 11.21
C TYR A 222 -6.55 -5.20 11.78
N ALA A 223 -6.85 -4.36 12.78
CA ALA A 223 -5.85 -3.55 13.44
C ALA A 223 -4.80 -4.38 14.17
N ILE A 224 -5.24 -5.46 14.85
CA ILE A 224 -4.33 -6.38 15.55
C ILE A 224 -3.44 -7.12 14.54
N GLU A 225 -4.04 -7.63 13.46
CA GLU A 225 -3.30 -8.38 12.45
C GLU A 225 -2.29 -7.49 11.71
N LEU A 226 -2.68 -6.28 11.31
CA LEU A 226 -1.80 -5.32 10.67
C LEU A 226 -0.59 -4.95 11.56
N ASN A 227 -0.82 -4.67 12.84
CA ASN A 227 0.26 -4.36 13.78
C ASN A 227 1.23 -5.54 13.90
N LYS A 228 0.70 -6.77 13.99
CA LYS A 228 1.53 -7.97 14.07
C LYS A 228 2.35 -8.22 12.80
N LEU A 229 1.76 -8.01 11.62
CA LEU A 229 2.48 -8.14 10.35
C LEU A 229 3.64 -7.14 10.25
N ILE A 230 3.40 -5.89 10.67
CA ILE A 230 4.44 -4.87 10.66
C ILE A 230 5.56 -5.18 11.68
N GLU A 231 5.21 -5.70 12.84
CA GLU A 231 6.19 -6.15 13.84
C GLU A 231 7.11 -7.24 13.27
N ILE A 232 6.55 -8.25 12.61
CA ILE A 232 7.28 -9.32 11.95
C ILE A 232 8.22 -8.77 10.87
N GLU A 233 7.74 -7.87 10.02
CA GLU A 233 8.55 -7.24 8.97
C GLU A 233 9.69 -6.39 9.55
N ILE A 234 9.48 -5.77 10.72
CA ILE A 234 10.51 -5.00 11.40
C ILE A 234 11.55 -5.91 12.06
N GLU A 235 11.17 -7.01 12.64
CA GLU A 235 12.11 -7.96 13.26
C GLU A 235 12.98 -8.66 12.22
N GLY A 236 12.45 -8.93 11.05
CA GLY A 236 13.14 -9.55 9.92
C GLY A 236 13.46 -11.02 10.21
N HIS A 237 12.75 -11.92 9.61
CA HIS A 237 13.06 -13.35 9.61
C HIS A 237 13.85 -13.77 8.35
#